data_41dc622ba59db2db46f53fa8fabc704e
#
_entry.id   41dc622ba59db2db46f53fa8fabc704e
#
_cell.length_a   1.000
_cell.length_b   1.000
_cell.length_c   1.000
_cell.angle_alpha   90.00
_cell.angle_beta   90.00
_cell.angle_gamma   90.00
#
_symmetry.space_group_name_H-M   'P 1'
#
loop_
_entity.id
_entity.type
_entity.pdbx_description
1 polymer ?
#
loop_
_entity_poly.entity_id
_entity_poly.type
_entity_poly.pdbx_seq_one_letter_code
_entity_poly.pdbx_strand_id
1 'polypeptide(L)'
;MKKLIALLLVIAMVGCLFAACASDGNNDTQPATDAPTESNDNNSDNTDNTDNTDNNESGKTYKIIYVTPSTASDFWSQIETGIKQAMKDYEAQLGVKIEYSITGPAEEADAEGYVSALENAIASQPDAILTATLNIDPTVPKAKEAHDAGIVLNFVNCGLGNGDEGDEGTHGEYYNEFYYCSNTTIGEMAAQAFLDAMAEKGISTDKGTIGMQMNMENAALDFRMQGFRDYMAQKAPGLTLTDTEYNGNDSADAQADAENTINAVGADLIGIYAGNNVTCDGVCNALRAANMKE
;
A
#
# COMPACT_ATOMS: atom_id res chain seq x y z
N MET A 1 -0.06 17.59 20.75
CA MET A 1 0.61 16.31 21.05
C MET A 1 0.25 15.23 20.02
N LYS A 2 -1.03 14.86 19.83
CA LYS A 2 -1.44 13.81 18.85
C LYS A 2 -1.01 14.08 17.40
N LYS A 3 -0.97 15.34 16.94
CA LYS A 3 -0.50 15.73 15.60
C LYS A 3 1.01 15.59 15.39
N LEU A 4 1.81 15.65 16.46
CA LEU A 4 3.27 15.52 16.38
C LEU A 4 3.68 14.04 16.21
N ILE A 5 2.95 13.12 16.84
CA ILE A 5 3.19 11.68 16.75
C ILE A 5 2.80 11.18 15.35
N ALA A 6 1.69 11.65 14.79
CA ALA A 6 1.30 11.36 13.42
C ALA A 6 2.38 11.83 12.42
N LEU A 7 2.93 13.03 12.61
CA LEU A 7 3.96 13.61 11.75
C LEU A 7 5.29 12.84 11.82
N LEU A 8 5.67 12.34 13.00
CA LEU A 8 6.92 11.57 13.18
C LEU A 8 6.83 10.17 12.58
N LEU A 9 5.67 9.50 12.66
CA LEU A 9 5.42 8.23 11.98
C LEU A 9 5.49 8.38 10.43
N VAL A 10 5.04 9.51 9.89
CA VAL A 10 5.11 9.84 8.46
C VAL A 10 6.54 9.93 7.94
N ILE A 11 7.40 10.67 8.64
CA ILE A 11 8.77 10.97 8.16
C ILE A 11 9.62 9.70 8.04
N ALA A 12 9.37 8.67 8.84
CA ALA A 12 10.20 7.48 8.83
C ALA A 12 9.75 6.40 7.83
N MET A 13 8.47 6.30 7.51
CA MET A 13 8.02 5.40 6.43
C MET A 13 8.51 5.84 5.05
N VAL A 14 8.63 7.15 4.83
CA VAL A 14 9.20 7.72 3.59
C VAL A 14 10.72 7.51 3.50
N GLY A 15 11.43 7.50 4.64
CA GLY A 15 12.90 7.29 4.68
C GLY A 15 13.32 5.87 4.26
N CYS A 16 12.51 4.85 4.52
CA CYS A 16 12.85 3.47 4.18
C CYS A 16 12.68 3.12 2.69
N LEU A 17 11.89 3.88 1.93
CA LEU A 17 11.70 3.66 0.49
C LEU A 17 12.87 4.19 -0.38
N PHE A 18 13.72 5.08 0.14
CA PHE A 18 14.86 5.65 -0.61
C PHE A 18 16.22 5.00 -0.34
N ALA A 19 16.33 4.07 0.62
CA ALA A 19 17.60 3.44 0.98
C ALA A 19 17.96 2.21 0.12
N ALA A 20 17.09 1.76 -0.79
CA ALA A 20 17.29 0.54 -1.57
C ALA A 20 17.99 0.73 -2.94
N CYS A 21 18.31 1.97 -3.35
CA CYS A 21 18.96 2.22 -4.63
C CYS A 21 20.12 3.22 -4.49
N ALA A 22 21.21 2.83 -3.85
CA ALA A 22 22.50 3.47 -4.07
C ALA A 22 23.64 2.53 -3.60
N SER A 23 24.22 1.82 -4.54
CA SER A 23 25.58 1.28 -4.41
C SER A 23 26.39 1.61 -5.65
N ASP A 24 27.58 2.10 -5.34
CA ASP A 24 28.80 2.19 -6.11
C ASP A 24 29.12 3.41 -6.98
N GLY A 25 30.25 4.02 -6.60
CA GLY A 25 31.07 4.84 -7.48
C GLY A 25 31.97 5.86 -6.78
N ASN A 26 33.15 5.44 -6.47
CA ASN A 26 34.33 6.08 -5.88
C ASN A 26 34.74 7.47 -6.40
N ASN A 27 35.36 8.20 -5.46
CA ASN A 27 36.64 8.94 -5.49
C ASN A 27 36.65 10.47 -5.59
N ASP A 28 37.28 11.00 -4.52
CA ASP A 28 38.35 11.99 -4.43
C ASP A 28 38.12 13.51 -4.50
N THR A 29 38.64 14.09 -3.44
CA THR A 29 39.40 15.33 -3.24
C THR A 29 38.74 16.52 -2.58
N GLN A 30 39.22 16.73 -1.35
CA GLN A 30 39.26 18.01 -0.59
C GLN A 30 40.36 18.95 -1.18
N PRO A 31 40.33 20.28 -0.99
CA PRO A 31 40.77 20.86 0.27
C PRO A 31 40.09 22.16 0.76
N ALA A 32 40.42 22.44 1.99
CA ALA A 32 40.05 23.52 2.90
C ALA A 32 40.38 24.96 2.43
N THR A 33 39.67 25.95 2.99
CA THR A 33 40.31 27.13 3.68
C THR A 33 39.28 28.02 4.39
N ASP A 34 39.57 28.23 5.68
CA ASP A 34 39.60 29.45 6.49
C ASP A 34 38.36 30.30 6.81
N ALA A 35 38.16 30.42 8.11
CA ALA A 35 37.39 31.45 8.81
C ALA A 35 38.13 32.83 8.81
N PRO A 36 37.46 33.92 9.19
CA PRO A 36 37.72 34.43 10.53
C PRO A 36 36.52 35.02 11.31
N THR A 37 36.69 34.99 12.58
CA THR A 37 36.04 35.61 13.73
C THR A 37 35.82 37.13 13.62
N GLU A 38 34.71 37.65 14.18
CA GLU A 38 34.77 38.77 15.14
C GLU A 38 33.41 38.96 15.89
N SER A 39 33.56 39.23 17.15
CA SER A 39 32.59 39.48 18.21
C SER A 39 31.92 40.87 18.10
N ASN A 40 30.71 41.01 18.60
CA ASN A 40 30.43 42.11 19.55
C ASN A 40 29.11 41.90 20.34
N ASP A 41 29.24 42.20 21.62
CA ASP A 41 28.21 42.28 22.64
C ASP A 41 27.10 43.28 22.31
N ASN A 42 25.84 42.98 22.65
CA ASN A 42 25.04 43.89 23.49
C ASN A 42 23.82 43.21 24.11
N ASN A 43 23.81 43.38 25.40
CA ASN A 43 22.79 43.05 26.39
C ASN A 43 21.47 43.79 26.11
N SER A 44 20.34 43.11 26.13
CA SER A 44 19.04 43.67 26.53
C SER A 44 18.12 42.59 27.04
N ASP A 45 17.81 42.67 28.31
CA ASP A 45 16.74 41.92 28.99
C ASP A 45 15.43 41.98 28.23
N ASN A 46 14.89 40.80 27.91
CA ASN A 46 13.45 40.64 27.78
C ASN A 46 13.10 39.24 28.27
N THR A 47 12.52 39.19 29.48
CA THR A 47 11.88 38.04 30.06
C THR A 47 10.64 37.71 29.24
N ASP A 48 10.80 36.85 28.24
CA ASP A 48 9.68 36.19 27.61
C ASP A 48 9.61 34.75 28.12
N ASN A 49 8.56 34.53 28.89
CA ASN A 49 8.20 33.28 29.52
C ASN A 49 7.77 32.27 28.43
N THR A 50 8.74 31.69 27.73
CA THR A 50 8.47 30.52 26.89
C THR A 50 8.23 29.33 27.81
N ASP A 51 6.96 29.01 27.92
CA ASP A 51 6.45 27.76 28.48
C ASP A 51 7.09 26.59 27.70
N ASN A 52 8.28 26.20 28.17
CA ASN A 52 9.00 25.04 27.67
C ASN A 52 8.31 23.82 28.27
N THR A 53 7.19 23.40 27.69
CA THR A 53 6.64 22.10 27.94
C THR A 53 7.68 21.09 27.42
N ASP A 54 8.55 20.63 28.32
CA ASP A 54 9.35 19.44 28.14
C ASP A 54 8.41 18.26 27.83
N ASN A 55 8.13 18.04 26.54
CA ASN A 55 7.45 16.84 26.06
C ASN A 55 8.39 15.64 26.17
N ASN A 56 8.68 15.23 27.41
CA ASN A 56 9.42 14.00 27.64
C ASN A 56 8.48 12.81 27.36
N GLU A 57 8.42 12.37 26.09
CA GLU A 57 7.65 11.20 25.66
C GLU A 57 8.29 9.89 26.16
N SER A 58 9.56 9.94 26.60
CA SER A 58 10.29 8.77 27.08
C SER A 58 9.57 8.09 28.24
N GLY A 59 9.39 6.78 28.12
CA GLY A 59 8.73 5.95 29.13
C GLY A 59 7.20 5.86 28.97
N LYS A 60 6.58 6.57 28.02
CA LYS A 60 5.17 6.40 27.71
C LYS A 60 4.91 5.08 26.99
N THR A 61 3.73 4.52 27.24
CA THR A 61 3.23 3.33 26.52
C THR A 61 2.10 3.76 25.62
N TYR A 62 2.16 3.35 24.36
CA TYR A 62 1.12 3.57 23.35
C TYR A 62 0.50 2.24 22.93
N LYS A 63 -0.82 2.20 22.88
CA LYS A 63 -1.58 1.05 22.38
C LYS A 63 -1.93 1.28 20.92
N ILE A 64 -1.42 0.43 20.05
CA ILE A 64 -1.65 0.49 18.60
C ILE A 64 -2.29 -0.82 18.14
N ILE A 65 -3.38 -0.71 17.37
CA ILE A 65 -4.08 -1.86 16.80
C ILE A 65 -4.01 -1.79 15.29
N TYR A 66 -3.58 -2.88 14.65
CA TYR A 66 -3.75 -3.06 13.22
C TYR A 66 -5.04 -3.86 12.96
N VAL A 67 -6.01 -3.23 12.30
CA VAL A 67 -7.22 -3.91 11.83
C VAL A 67 -6.99 -4.25 10.36
N THR A 68 -6.69 -5.53 10.11
CA THR A 68 -6.37 -6.03 8.77
C THR A 68 -7.61 -6.52 8.03
N PRO A 69 -7.71 -6.34 6.69
CA PRO A 69 -8.77 -6.94 5.88
C PRO A 69 -8.76 -8.48 5.85
N SER A 70 -7.60 -9.09 6.09
CA SER A 70 -7.48 -10.55 6.21
C SER A 70 -6.28 -10.93 7.07
N THR A 71 -6.50 -11.87 7.99
CA THR A 71 -5.44 -12.46 8.82
C THR A 71 -4.77 -13.66 8.16
N ALA A 72 -5.33 -14.22 7.09
CA ALA A 72 -4.79 -15.38 6.37
C ALA A 72 -4.04 -14.99 5.08
N SER A 73 -4.11 -13.74 4.65
CA SER A 73 -3.47 -13.26 3.42
C SER A 73 -1.98 -12.95 3.62
N ASP A 74 -1.13 -13.51 2.77
CA ASP A 74 0.30 -13.20 2.73
C ASP A 74 0.58 -11.73 2.42
N PHE A 75 -0.27 -11.09 1.59
CA PHE A 75 -0.14 -9.67 1.29
C PHE A 75 -0.24 -8.81 2.55
N TRP A 76 -1.29 -9.00 3.35
CA TRP A 76 -1.50 -8.23 4.58
C TRP A 76 -0.47 -8.56 5.66
N SER A 77 0.07 -9.78 5.67
CA SER A 77 1.15 -10.17 6.58
C SER A 77 2.48 -9.45 6.27
N GLN A 78 2.75 -9.12 4.99
CA GLN A 78 3.91 -8.30 4.64
C GLN A 78 3.77 -6.87 5.16
N ILE A 79 2.57 -6.28 5.08
CA ILE A 79 2.28 -4.97 5.67
C ILE A 79 2.50 -5.01 7.19
N GLU A 80 1.98 -6.04 7.87
CA GLU A 80 2.20 -6.25 9.31
C GLU A 80 3.69 -6.34 9.67
N THR A 81 4.48 -6.99 8.84
CA THR A 81 5.93 -7.09 9.04
C THR A 81 6.60 -5.71 9.04
N GLY A 82 6.22 -4.86 8.08
CA GLY A 82 6.69 -3.47 8.03
C GLY A 82 6.25 -2.65 9.26
N ILE A 83 5.00 -2.80 9.68
CA ILE A 83 4.46 -2.16 10.89
C ILE A 83 5.29 -2.55 12.13
N LYS A 84 5.54 -3.84 12.35
CA LYS A 84 6.31 -4.34 13.48
C LYS A 84 7.75 -3.83 13.47
N GLN A 85 8.38 -3.74 12.29
CA GLN A 85 9.72 -3.18 12.18
C GLN A 85 9.73 -1.69 12.54
N ALA A 86 8.80 -0.90 12.00
CA ALA A 86 8.67 0.52 12.31
C ALA A 86 8.46 0.76 13.82
N MET A 87 7.58 -0.01 14.46
CA MET A 87 7.35 0.08 15.91
C MET A 87 8.64 -0.14 16.70
N LYS A 88 9.39 -1.18 16.38
CA LYS A 88 10.67 -1.49 17.04
C LYS A 88 11.69 -0.34 16.91
N ASP A 89 11.75 0.26 15.72
CA ASP A 89 12.67 1.36 15.44
C ASP A 89 12.27 2.62 16.22
N TYR A 90 10.98 2.91 16.31
CA TYR A 90 10.45 4.05 17.07
C TYR A 90 10.53 3.88 18.57
N GLU A 91 10.29 2.68 19.11
CA GLU A 91 10.53 2.39 20.53
C GLU A 91 11.98 2.73 20.90
N ALA A 92 12.93 2.30 20.06
CA ALA A 92 14.35 2.57 20.28
C ALA A 92 14.70 4.07 20.14
N GLN A 93 14.13 4.75 19.14
CA GLN A 93 14.43 6.15 18.84
C GLN A 93 13.82 7.11 19.85
N LEU A 94 12.58 6.87 20.29
CA LEU A 94 11.80 7.79 21.12
C LEU A 94 11.83 7.41 22.60
N GLY A 95 12.34 6.23 22.96
CA GLY A 95 12.33 5.73 24.32
C GLY A 95 10.91 5.43 24.84
N VAL A 96 9.97 5.15 23.96
CA VAL A 96 8.59 4.80 24.28
C VAL A 96 8.41 3.28 24.26
N LYS A 97 7.26 2.80 24.75
CA LYS A 97 6.82 1.41 24.60
C LYS A 97 5.58 1.37 23.73
N ILE A 98 5.48 0.38 22.83
CA ILE A 98 4.32 0.16 21.99
C ILE A 98 3.69 -1.18 22.32
N GLU A 99 2.43 -1.16 22.78
CA GLU A 99 1.58 -2.33 22.91
C GLU A 99 0.82 -2.54 21.61
N TYR A 100 1.23 -3.55 20.84
CA TYR A 100 0.69 -3.84 19.54
C TYR A 100 -0.23 -5.05 19.56
N SER A 101 -1.32 -4.97 18.80
CA SER A 101 -2.16 -6.12 18.47
C SER A 101 -2.69 -6.04 17.04
N ILE A 102 -3.04 -7.19 16.49
CA ILE A 102 -3.69 -7.32 15.18
C ILE A 102 -5.04 -7.99 15.36
N THR A 103 -6.03 -7.57 14.59
CA THR A 103 -7.35 -8.18 14.50
C THR A 103 -7.92 -8.01 13.10
N GLY A 104 -8.88 -8.84 12.72
CA GLY A 104 -9.55 -8.80 11.43
C GLY A 104 -10.16 -10.15 11.09
N PRO A 105 -10.93 -10.25 9.99
CA PRO A 105 -11.45 -11.52 9.49
C PRO A 105 -10.33 -12.42 8.96
N ALA A 106 -10.64 -13.68 8.72
CA ALA A 106 -9.74 -14.58 8.01
C ALA A 106 -9.66 -14.24 6.53
N GLU A 107 -10.81 -13.89 5.92
CA GLU A 107 -10.96 -13.68 4.48
C GLU A 107 -11.29 -12.22 4.15
N GLU A 108 -10.74 -11.70 3.04
CA GLU A 108 -11.01 -10.34 2.55
C GLU A 108 -12.49 -10.11 2.18
N ALA A 109 -13.19 -11.16 1.80
CA ALA A 109 -14.62 -11.10 1.45
C ALA A 109 -15.55 -10.96 2.65
N ASP A 110 -15.06 -11.18 3.89
CA ASP A 110 -15.84 -11.04 5.11
C ASP A 110 -15.93 -9.58 5.58
N ALA A 111 -16.72 -8.79 4.86
CA ALA A 111 -16.93 -7.38 5.16
C ALA A 111 -17.53 -7.13 6.55
N GLU A 112 -18.45 -8.01 7.00
CA GLU A 112 -19.09 -7.88 8.33
C GLU A 112 -18.09 -8.18 9.44
N GLY A 113 -17.26 -9.20 9.27
CA GLY A 113 -16.17 -9.53 10.19
C GLY A 113 -15.15 -8.40 10.31
N TYR A 114 -14.80 -7.75 9.18
CA TYR A 114 -13.92 -6.58 9.18
C TYR A 114 -14.52 -5.41 9.98
N VAL A 115 -15.76 -5.03 9.70
CA VAL A 115 -16.44 -3.95 10.40
C VAL A 115 -16.54 -4.24 11.90
N SER A 116 -16.89 -5.47 12.27
CA SER A 116 -16.95 -5.89 13.69
C SER A 116 -15.58 -5.82 14.38
N ALA A 117 -14.50 -6.18 13.67
CA ALA A 117 -13.15 -6.06 14.20
C ALA A 117 -12.75 -4.59 14.43
N LEU A 118 -13.11 -3.70 13.49
CA LEU A 118 -12.87 -2.26 13.61
C LEU A 118 -13.66 -1.65 14.78
N GLU A 119 -14.95 -2.01 14.94
CA GLU A 119 -15.79 -1.61 16.09
C GLU A 119 -15.15 -2.02 17.42
N ASN A 120 -14.71 -3.27 17.53
CA ASN A 120 -14.07 -3.77 18.74
C ASN A 120 -12.73 -3.05 19.02
N ALA A 121 -11.96 -2.74 17.97
CA ALA A 121 -10.75 -1.96 18.12
C ALA A 121 -11.04 -0.55 18.66
N ILE A 122 -12.02 0.16 18.11
CA ILE A 122 -12.45 1.48 18.56
C ILE A 122 -12.93 1.43 20.00
N ALA A 123 -13.79 0.46 20.34
CA ALA A 123 -14.34 0.29 21.70
C ALA A 123 -13.24 0.04 22.74
N SER A 124 -12.09 -0.53 22.36
CA SER A 124 -10.95 -0.75 23.25
C SER A 124 -10.12 0.51 23.54
N GLN A 125 -10.47 1.66 22.94
CA GLN A 125 -9.83 2.96 23.14
C GLN A 125 -8.31 2.95 23.01
N PRO A 126 -7.74 2.52 21.84
CA PRO A 126 -6.31 2.59 21.63
C PRO A 126 -5.87 4.03 21.35
N ASP A 127 -4.57 4.29 21.38
CA ASP A 127 -3.99 5.58 20.95
C ASP A 127 -4.05 5.72 19.43
N ALA A 128 -3.86 4.61 18.71
CA ALA A 128 -3.93 4.61 17.25
C ALA A 128 -4.49 3.29 16.69
N ILE A 129 -5.15 3.41 15.55
CA ILE A 129 -5.55 2.31 14.68
C ILE A 129 -4.88 2.50 13.32
N LEU A 130 -4.20 1.44 12.85
CA LEU A 130 -3.80 1.29 11.45
C LEU A 130 -4.81 0.35 10.80
N THR A 131 -5.24 0.66 9.59
CA THR A 131 -6.21 -0.20 8.90
C THR A 131 -6.14 -0.03 7.38
N ALA A 132 -6.81 -0.90 6.67
CA ALA A 132 -7.14 -0.78 5.26
C ALA A 132 -8.60 -1.20 5.09
N THR A 133 -9.32 -0.64 4.13
CA THR A 133 -10.69 -1.10 3.87
C THR A 133 -10.91 -1.47 2.41
N LEU A 134 -11.56 -2.60 2.20
CA LEU A 134 -12.06 -3.04 0.88
C LEU A 134 -13.54 -2.70 0.71
N ASN A 135 -14.19 -2.17 1.76
CA ASN A 135 -15.62 -1.84 1.82
C ASN A 135 -15.80 -0.44 2.40
N ILE A 136 -15.83 0.56 1.55
CA ILE A 136 -15.82 1.98 1.93
C ILE A 136 -17.06 2.36 2.73
N ASP A 137 -18.27 2.12 2.18
CA ASP A 137 -19.53 2.59 2.75
C ASP A 137 -19.73 2.20 4.22
N PRO A 138 -19.54 0.94 4.65
CA PRO A 138 -19.69 0.58 6.05
C PRO A 138 -18.53 1.05 6.93
N THR A 139 -17.37 1.38 6.34
CA THR A 139 -16.18 1.84 7.09
C THR A 139 -16.23 3.33 7.41
N VAL A 140 -16.82 4.18 6.55
CA VAL A 140 -16.91 5.63 6.78
C VAL A 140 -17.51 6.01 8.14
N PRO A 141 -18.67 5.46 8.56
CA PRO A 141 -19.21 5.78 9.89
C PRO A 141 -18.30 5.31 11.04
N LYS A 142 -17.51 4.25 10.86
CA LYS A 142 -16.56 3.77 11.87
C LYS A 142 -15.31 4.66 11.95
N ALA A 143 -14.83 5.14 10.81
CA ALA A 143 -13.76 6.14 10.78
C ALA A 143 -14.17 7.42 11.54
N LYS A 144 -15.40 7.89 11.31
CA LYS A 144 -15.96 9.00 12.08
C LYS A 144 -16.02 8.71 13.58
N GLU A 145 -16.44 7.52 13.98
CA GLU A 145 -16.51 7.10 15.40
C GLU A 145 -15.12 7.10 16.04
N ALA A 146 -14.10 6.58 15.34
CA ALA A 146 -12.71 6.62 15.80
C ALA A 146 -12.21 8.07 15.95
N HIS A 147 -12.51 8.92 14.96
CA HIS A 147 -12.17 10.34 15.00
C HIS A 147 -12.81 11.06 16.20
N ASP A 148 -14.13 10.89 16.40
CA ASP A 148 -14.86 11.50 17.50
C ASP A 148 -14.35 11.03 18.88
N ALA A 149 -13.89 9.78 18.96
CA ALA A 149 -13.23 9.23 20.14
C ALA A 149 -11.79 9.75 20.34
N GLY A 150 -11.24 10.49 19.39
CA GLY A 150 -9.89 11.05 19.41
C GLY A 150 -8.80 10.02 19.20
N ILE A 151 -9.10 8.89 18.58
CA ILE A 151 -8.16 7.85 18.18
C ILE A 151 -7.44 8.32 16.89
N VAL A 152 -6.11 8.16 16.83
CA VAL A 152 -5.36 8.39 15.59
C VAL A 152 -5.68 7.25 14.63
N LEU A 153 -6.29 7.58 13.49
CA LEU A 153 -6.66 6.61 12.47
C LEU A 153 -5.82 6.85 11.20
N ASN A 154 -5.12 5.81 10.75
CA ASN A 154 -4.36 5.85 9.50
C ASN A 154 -4.76 4.69 8.61
N PHE A 155 -4.86 4.98 7.30
CA PHE A 155 -5.10 3.96 6.28
C PHE A 155 -3.80 3.58 5.57
N VAL A 156 -3.71 2.32 5.16
CA VAL A 156 -2.60 1.78 4.37
C VAL A 156 -3.15 0.97 3.20
N ASN A 157 -2.63 1.15 2.02
CA ASN A 157 -3.00 0.50 0.76
C ASN A 157 -4.40 0.89 0.23
N CYS A 158 -5.47 0.68 1.00
CA CYS A 158 -6.84 1.04 0.65
C CYS A 158 -7.44 1.94 1.74
N GLY A 159 -7.96 3.10 1.33
CA GLY A 159 -8.55 4.13 2.21
C GLY A 159 -10.06 4.28 2.02
N LEU A 160 -10.58 5.45 2.43
CA LEU A 160 -12.02 5.77 2.37
C LEU A 160 -12.47 6.33 1.02
N GLY A 161 -11.58 6.48 0.07
CA GLY A 161 -11.86 6.95 -1.26
C GLY A 161 -11.74 5.86 -2.32
N ASN A 162 -11.53 6.27 -3.56
CA ASN A 162 -11.46 5.36 -4.70
C ASN A 162 -10.08 4.68 -4.88
N GLY A 163 -9.09 5.04 -4.06
CA GLY A 163 -7.82 4.30 -3.98
C GLY A 163 -6.80 4.62 -5.06
N ASP A 164 -6.89 5.77 -5.72
CA ASP A 164 -5.90 6.24 -6.68
C ASP A 164 -5.43 7.68 -6.41
N GLU A 165 -4.49 8.19 -7.20
CA GLU A 165 -3.97 9.54 -7.10
C GLU A 165 -5.10 10.57 -7.17
N GLY A 166 -5.07 11.56 -6.27
CA GLY A 166 -6.10 12.57 -6.14
C GLY A 166 -7.28 12.18 -5.24
N ASP A 167 -7.22 11.00 -4.64
CA ASP A 167 -8.21 10.53 -3.68
C ASP A 167 -7.87 10.89 -2.23
N GLU A 168 -6.71 11.48 -2.03
CA GLU A 168 -6.31 11.99 -0.74
C GLU A 168 -7.31 13.06 -0.30
N GLY A 169 -7.90 12.83 0.85
CA GLY A 169 -8.86 13.76 1.42
C GLY A 169 -10.32 13.37 1.22
N THR A 170 -10.67 12.33 0.47
CA THR A 170 -12.02 11.78 0.52
C THR A 170 -12.28 11.27 1.93
N HIS A 171 -13.25 11.87 2.64
CA HIS A 171 -13.47 11.69 4.07
C HIS A 171 -12.24 11.97 4.95
N GLY A 172 -11.33 12.83 4.48
CA GLY A 172 -10.07 13.15 5.14
C GLY A 172 -10.22 13.78 6.52
N GLU A 173 -11.42 14.28 6.84
CA GLU A 173 -11.77 14.75 8.17
C GLU A 173 -11.83 13.65 9.23
N TYR A 174 -11.91 12.36 8.84
CA TYR A 174 -12.06 11.22 9.75
C TYR A 174 -10.81 10.40 9.98
N TYR A 175 -9.72 10.68 9.25
CA TYR A 175 -8.45 9.99 9.44
C TYR A 175 -7.28 10.98 9.45
N ASN A 176 -6.10 10.52 9.87
CA ASN A 176 -4.92 11.38 9.97
C ASN A 176 -4.05 11.28 8.72
N GLU A 177 -3.81 10.06 8.22
CA GLU A 177 -2.93 9.82 7.06
C GLU A 177 -3.42 8.61 6.25
N PHE A 178 -3.15 8.64 4.95
CA PHE A 178 -3.38 7.54 4.03
C PHE A 178 -2.09 7.25 3.25
N TYR A 179 -1.58 6.04 3.37
CA TYR A 179 -0.37 5.57 2.71
C TYR A 179 -0.73 4.56 1.64
N TYR A 180 -0.46 4.88 0.40
CA TYR A 180 -0.78 4.00 -0.73
C TYR A 180 0.28 4.07 -1.84
N CYS A 181 0.23 3.10 -2.75
CA CYS A 181 0.91 3.16 -4.03
C CYS A 181 -0.15 3.38 -5.11
N SER A 182 0.10 4.28 -6.06
CA SER A 182 -0.82 4.50 -7.18
C SER A 182 -1.13 3.19 -7.91
N ASN A 183 -2.38 2.79 -7.89
CA ASN A 183 -2.83 1.58 -8.58
C ASN A 183 -2.76 1.73 -10.09
N THR A 184 -3.05 2.90 -10.64
CA THR A 184 -2.84 3.21 -12.06
C THR A 184 -1.39 2.99 -12.45
N THR A 185 -0.43 3.56 -11.70
CA THR A 185 1.01 3.37 -11.96
C THR A 185 1.44 1.90 -11.85
N ILE A 186 0.89 1.14 -10.89
CA ILE A 186 1.17 -0.31 -10.79
C ILE A 186 0.71 -1.02 -12.06
N GLY A 187 -0.46 -0.69 -12.59
CA GLY A 187 -0.98 -1.23 -13.85
C GLY A 187 -0.09 -0.90 -15.05
N GLU A 188 0.33 0.37 -15.17
CA GLU A 188 1.24 0.82 -16.22
C GLU A 188 2.60 0.11 -16.17
N MET A 189 3.18 -0.02 -14.99
CA MET A 189 4.45 -0.75 -14.79
C MET A 189 4.31 -2.23 -15.15
N ALA A 190 3.20 -2.87 -14.80
CA ALA A 190 2.93 -4.24 -15.20
C ALA A 190 2.78 -4.38 -16.72
N ALA A 191 2.12 -3.43 -17.38
CA ALA A 191 2.00 -3.42 -18.84
C ALA A 191 3.38 -3.23 -19.51
N GLN A 192 4.23 -2.34 -19.00
CA GLN A 192 5.60 -2.19 -19.50
C GLN A 192 6.39 -3.50 -19.34
N ALA A 193 6.34 -4.12 -18.16
CA ALA A 193 7.02 -5.39 -17.92
C ALA A 193 6.53 -6.51 -18.86
N PHE A 194 5.23 -6.52 -19.16
CA PHE A 194 4.63 -7.47 -20.09
C PHE A 194 5.18 -7.25 -21.51
N LEU A 195 5.25 -6.00 -21.98
CA LEU A 195 5.82 -5.66 -23.30
C LEU A 195 7.31 -5.98 -23.37
N ASP A 196 8.07 -5.74 -22.30
CA ASP A 196 9.49 -6.07 -22.23
C ASP A 196 9.68 -7.60 -22.33
N ALA A 197 8.88 -8.39 -21.66
CA ALA A 197 8.89 -9.85 -21.75
C ALA A 197 8.52 -10.35 -23.16
N MET A 198 7.55 -9.71 -23.82
CA MET A 198 7.21 -10.00 -25.21
C MET A 198 8.40 -9.72 -26.14
N ALA A 199 9.04 -8.57 -25.97
CA ALA A 199 10.20 -8.17 -26.78
C ALA A 199 11.37 -9.14 -26.58
N GLU A 200 11.68 -9.55 -25.36
CA GLU A 200 12.71 -10.53 -25.03
C GLU A 200 12.45 -11.89 -25.70
N LYS A 201 11.18 -12.30 -25.74
CA LYS A 201 10.75 -13.55 -26.38
C LYS A 201 10.53 -13.43 -27.89
N GLY A 202 10.69 -12.24 -28.49
CA GLY A 202 10.45 -11.98 -29.91
C GLY A 202 8.99 -12.11 -30.32
N ILE A 203 8.06 -11.87 -29.40
CA ILE A 203 6.62 -11.89 -29.66
C ILE A 203 6.21 -10.52 -30.19
N SER A 204 5.51 -10.51 -31.37
CA SER A 204 5.03 -9.27 -31.99
C SER A 204 3.87 -8.65 -31.19
N THR A 205 3.81 -7.32 -31.19
CA THR A 205 2.68 -6.54 -30.67
C THR A 205 1.65 -6.17 -31.73
N ASP A 206 1.80 -6.67 -32.98
CA ASP A 206 0.89 -6.32 -34.09
C ASP A 206 -0.50 -6.99 -33.97
N LYS A 207 -0.56 -8.14 -33.32
CA LYS A 207 -1.78 -8.88 -33.08
C LYS A 207 -1.64 -9.87 -31.92
N GLY A 208 -2.76 -10.24 -31.34
CA GLY A 208 -2.88 -11.24 -30.29
C GLY A 208 -3.80 -10.78 -29.18
N THR A 209 -4.06 -11.65 -28.24
CA THR A 209 -5.00 -11.39 -27.14
C THR A 209 -4.31 -11.62 -25.82
N ILE A 210 -4.52 -10.71 -24.88
CA ILE A 210 -4.12 -10.82 -23.46
C ILE A 210 -5.40 -11.04 -22.64
N GLY A 211 -5.43 -12.11 -21.85
CA GLY A 211 -6.45 -12.34 -20.84
C GLY A 211 -6.29 -11.37 -19.68
N MET A 212 -7.40 -10.94 -19.09
CA MET A 212 -7.40 -10.00 -17.98
C MET A 212 -8.13 -10.62 -16.80
N GLN A 213 -7.47 -10.79 -15.66
CA GLN A 213 -8.05 -11.41 -14.47
C GLN A 213 -7.72 -10.67 -13.19
N MET A 214 -8.68 -10.62 -12.27
CA MET A 214 -8.57 -10.02 -10.95
C MET A 214 -9.40 -10.83 -9.94
N ASN A 215 -9.07 -10.73 -8.65
CA ASN A 215 -9.81 -11.47 -7.63
C ASN A 215 -11.20 -10.89 -7.33
N MET A 216 -11.34 -9.58 -7.27
CA MET A 216 -12.61 -8.93 -6.94
C MET A 216 -12.77 -7.58 -7.62
N GLU A 217 -14.00 -7.15 -7.79
CA GLU A 217 -14.33 -5.79 -8.18
C GLU A 217 -14.13 -4.86 -6.99
N ASN A 218 -13.21 -3.93 -7.14
CA ASN A 218 -12.88 -2.93 -6.11
C ASN A 218 -12.26 -1.73 -6.80
N ALA A 219 -12.65 -0.52 -6.41
CA ALA A 219 -12.23 0.71 -7.09
C ALA A 219 -10.70 0.84 -7.23
N ALA A 220 -9.93 0.52 -6.19
CA ALA A 220 -8.47 0.57 -6.23
C ALA A 220 -7.88 -0.45 -7.22
N LEU A 221 -8.45 -1.66 -7.27
CA LEU A 221 -8.00 -2.71 -8.19
C LEU A 221 -8.41 -2.41 -9.63
N ASP A 222 -9.58 -1.78 -9.83
CA ASP A 222 -10.06 -1.36 -11.14
C ASP A 222 -9.14 -0.29 -11.76
N PHE A 223 -8.61 0.64 -10.96
CA PHE A 223 -7.56 1.57 -11.42
C PHE A 223 -6.30 0.84 -11.89
N ARG A 224 -5.91 -0.24 -11.22
CA ARG A 224 -4.77 -1.07 -11.64
C ARG A 224 -5.03 -1.74 -12.98
N MET A 225 -6.20 -2.32 -13.15
CA MET A 225 -6.60 -2.94 -14.41
C MET A 225 -6.72 -1.90 -15.52
N GLN A 226 -7.26 -0.71 -15.24
CA GLN A 226 -7.37 0.38 -16.19
C GLN A 226 -6.01 0.93 -16.60
N GLY A 227 -5.09 1.13 -15.66
CA GLY A 227 -3.71 1.57 -15.96
C GLY A 227 -3.00 0.61 -16.92
N PHE A 228 -3.17 -0.69 -16.72
CA PHE A 228 -2.67 -1.70 -17.68
C PHE A 228 -3.31 -1.55 -19.06
N ARG A 229 -4.64 -1.41 -19.12
CA ARG A 229 -5.39 -1.25 -20.38
C ARG A 229 -4.96 -0.02 -21.15
N ASP A 230 -4.90 1.13 -20.49
CA ASP A 230 -4.57 2.41 -21.13
C ASP A 230 -3.14 2.42 -21.66
N TYR A 231 -2.21 1.86 -20.87
CA TYR A 231 -0.83 1.74 -21.30
C TYR A 231 -0.69 0.83 -22.54
N MET A 232 -1.34 -0.33 -22.53
CA MET A 232 -1.36 -1.24 -23.68
C MET A 232 -2.00 -0.62 -24.91
N ALA A 233 -3.12 0.09 -24.76
CA ALA A 233 -3.79 0.79 -25.85
C ALA A 233 -2.86 1.85 -26.49
N GLN A 234 -2.03 2.50 -25.70
CA GLN A 234 -1.06 3.48 -26.20
C GLN A 234 0.15 2.85 -26.87
N LYS A 235 0.73 1.80 -26.27
CA LYS A 235 2.04 1.24 -26.66
C LYS A 235 1.94 0.07 -27.61
N ALA A 236 0.85 -0.68 -27.56
CA ALA A 236 0.63 -1.89 -28.34
C ALA A 236 -0.81 -1.98 -28.88
N PRO A 237 -1.28 -1.00 -29.69
CA PRO A 237 -2.67 -0.91 -30.14
C PRO A 237 -3.11 -2.08 -31.04
N GLY A 238 -2.18 -2.93 -31.47
CA GLY A 238 -2.48 -4.15 -32.22
C GLY A 238 -2.95 -5.31 -31.35
N LEU A 239 -2.78 -5.21 -30.04
CA LEU A 239 -3.21 -6.25 -29.11
C LEU A 239 -4.65 -6.02 -28.64
N THR A 240 -5.37 -7.12 -28.43
CA THR A 240 -6.70 -7.13 -27.82
C THR A 240 -6.59 -7.56 -26.39
N LEU A 241 -7.33 -6.91 -25.49
CA LEU A 241 -7.47 -7.31 -24.10
C LEU A 241 -8.90 -7.80 -23.86
N THR A 242 -9.06 -8.94 -23.19
CA THR A 242 -10.38 -9.42 -22.80
C THR A 242 -11.02 -8.47 -21.78
N ASP A 243 -12.32 -8.62 -21.54
CA ASP A 243 -12.92 -8.06 -20.33
C ASP A 243 -12.23 -8.64 -19.09
N THR A 244 -12.28 -7.92 -17.97
CA THR A 244 -11.71 -8.42 -16.71
C THR A 244 -12.62 -9.49 -16.14
N GLU A 245 -12.08 -10.69 -15.90
CA GLU A 245 -12.77 -11.76 -15.17
C GLU A 245 -12.44 -11.64 -13.69
N TYR A 246 -13.47 -11.65 -12.84
CA TYR A 246 -13.35 -11.57 -11.39
C TYR A 246 -13.61 -12.95 -10.78
N ASN A 247 -12.55 -13.57 -10.25
CA ASN A 247 -12.53 -14.98 -9.88
C ASN A 247 -12.57 -15.25 -8.37
N GLY A 248 -12.97 -14.25 -7.58
CA GLY A 248 -12.96 -14.40 -6.13
C GLY A 248 -11.55 -14.46 -5.54
N ASN A 249 -11.47 -14.74 -4.26
CA ASN A 249 -10.19 -14.76 -3.54
C ASN A 249 -9.67 -16.19 -3.35
N ASP A 250 -9.87 -17.05 -4.38
CA ASP A 250 -9.43 -18.45 -4.40
C ASP A 250 -8.59 -18.72 -5.66
N SER A 251 -7.38 -19.24 -5.46
CA SER A 251 -6.49 -19.55 -6.57
C SER A 251 -6.98 -20.72 -7.45
N ALA A 252 -7.85 -21.60 -6.96
CA ALA A 252 -8.46 -22.66 -7.75
C ALA A 252 -9.52 -22.11 -8.71
N ASP A 253 -10.32 -21.14 -8.28
CA ASP A 253 -11.27 -20.44 -9.15
C ASP A 253 -10.51 -19.63 -10.21
N ALA A 254 -9.44 -18.92 -9.81
CA ALA A 254 -8.56 -18.21 -10.74
C ALA A 254 -7.90 -19.14 -11.76
N GLN A 255 -7.53 -20.36 -11.35
CA GLN A 255 -7.01 -21.38 -12.28
C GLN A 255 -8.08 -21.80 -13.28
N ALA A 256 -9.30 -22.09 -12.82
CA ALA A 256 -10.39 -22.51 -13.69
C ALA A 256 -10.73 -21.44 -14.74
N ASP A 257 -10.77 -20.17 -14.35
CA ASP A 257 -11.01 -19.05 -15.26
C ASP A 257 -9.85 -18.85 -16.26
N ALA A 258 -8.61 -19.05 -15.82
CA ALA A 258 -7.47 -19.00 -16.73
C ALA A 258 -7.50 -20.16 -17.74
N GLU A 259 -7.90 -21.38 -17.34
CA GLU A 259 -8.11 -22.51 -18.25
C GLU A 259 -9.22 -22.22 -19.26
N ASN A 260 -10.31 -21.56 -18.84
CA ASN A 260 -11.37 -21.11 -19.72
C ASN A 260 -10.86 -20.07 -20.73
N THR A 261 -10.09 -19.08 -20.28
CA THR A 261 -9.47 -18.06 -21.15
C THR A 261 -8.53 -18.72 -22.18
N ILE A 262 -7.66 -19.64 -21.76
CA ILE A 262 -6.75 -20.40 -22.63
C ILE A 262 -7.55 -21.12 -23.73
N ASN A 263 -8.63 -21.80 -23.35
CA ASN A 263 -9.46 -22.57 -24.29
C ASN A 263 -10.25 -21.65 -25.23
N ALA A 264 -10.80 -20.54 -24.75
CA ALA A 264 -11.64 -19.64 -25.52
C ALA A 264 -10.84 -18.83 -26.54
N VAL A 265 -9.67 -18.33 -26.15
CA VAL A 265 -8.81 -17.52 -27.01
C VAL A 265 -7.91 -18.39 -27.91
N GLY A 266 -7.47 -19.52 -27.41
CA GLY A 266 -6.71 -20.49 -28.19
C GLY A 266 -5.36 -19.95 -28.67
N ALA A 267 -5.06 -20.13 -29.97
CA ALA A 267 -3.75 -19.79 -30.55
C ALA A 267 -3.43 -18.28 -30.57
N ASP A 268 -4.39 -17.42 -30.42
CA ASP A 268 -4.20 -15.97 -30.37
C ASP A 268 -3.85 -15.45 -28.96
N LEU A 269 -3.86 -16.32 -27.94
CA LEU A 269 -3.50 -15.96 -26.58
C LEU A 269 -1.99 -15.74 -26.45
N ILE A 270 -1.58 -14.53 -26.09
CA ILE A 270 -0.17 -14.18 -25.84
C ILE A 270 0.18 -14.42 -24.38
N GLY A 271 -0.74 -14.11 -23.47
CA GLY A 271 -0.57 -14.25 -22.04
C GLY A 271 -1.79 -13.81 -21.28
N ILE A 272 -1.72 -13.86 -19.95
CA ILE A 272 -2.78 -13.43 -19.05
C ILE A 272 -2.19 -12.46 -18.03
N TYR A 273 -2.77 -11.29 -17.91
CA TYR A 273 -2.47 -10.36 -16.82
C TYR A 273 -3.33 -10.70 -15.60
N ALA A 274 -2.67 -11.04 -14.52
CA ALA A 274 -3.25 -11.28 -13.21
C ALA A 274 -2.95 -10.11 -12.28
N GLY A 275 -3.98 -9.41 -11.83
CA GLY A 275 -3.82 -8.13 -11.14
C GLY A 275 -3.40 -8.21 -9.68
N ASN A 276 -3.39 -9.41 -9.07
CA ASN A 276 -2.91 -9.65 -7.70
C ASN A 276 -2.26 -11.03 -7.54
N ASN A 277 -1.74 -11.32 -6.33
CA ASN A 277 -1.02 -12.55 -6.03
C ASN A 277 -1.90 -13.82 -6.14
N VAL A 278 -3.10 -13.83 -5.56
CA VAL A 278 -3.99 -15.01 -5.56
C VAL A 278 -4.39 -15.39 -6.99
N THR A 279 -4.79 -14.40 -7.78
CA THR A 279 -5.11 -14.59 -9.21
C THR A 279 -3.86 -15.05 -9.98
N CYS A 280 -2.68 -14.49 -9.69
CA CYS A 280 -1.44 -14.89 -10.34
C CYS A 280 -1.09 -16.36 -10.08
N ASP A 281 -1.27 -16.84 -8.85
CA ASP A 281 -1.04 -18.25 -8.51
C ASP A 281 -1.94 -19.18 -9.33
N GLY A 282 -3.22 -18.84 -9.47
CA GLY A 282 -4.16 -19.59 -10.29
C GLY A 282 -3.78 -19.60 -11.77
N VAL A 283 -3.47 -18.42 -12.33
CA VAL A 283 -3.03 -18.29 -13.73
C VAL A 283 -1.76 -19.10 -14.00
N CYS A 284 -0.76 -19.04 -13.12
CA CYS A 284 0.45 -19.83 -13.25
C CYS A 284 0.17 -21.33 -13.23
N ASN A 285 -0.74 -21.78 -12.37
CA ASN A 285 -1.14 -23.18 -12.33
C ASN A 285 -1.83 -23.62 -13.63
N ALA A 286 -2.72 -22.83 -14.20
CA ALA A 286 -3.37 -23.08 -15.48
C ALA A 286 -2.36 -23.17 -16.64
N LEU A 287 -1.42 -22.23 -16.71
CA LEU A 287 -0.38 -22.22 -17.74
C LEU A 287 0.52 -23.45 -17.66
N ARG A 288 0.89 -23.87 -16.44
CA ARG A 288 1.66 -25.11 -16.22
C ARG A 288 0.88 -26.35 -16.64
N ALA A 289 -0.41 -26.44 -16.28
CA ALA A 289 -1.29 -27.54 -16.67
C ALA A 289 -1.45 -27.65 -18.20
N ALA A 290 -1.50 -26.52 -18.91
CA ALA A 290 -1.57 -26.43 -20.35
C ALA A 290 -0.21 -26.67 -21.05
N ASN A 291 0.88 -26.91 -20.30
CA ASN A 291 2.27 -26.94 -20.80
C ASN A 291 2.69 -25.67 -21.55
N MET A 292 2.08 -24.56 -21.22
CA MET A 292 2.49 -23.23 -21.72
C MET A 292 3.67 -22.73 -20.87
N LYS A 293 4.61 -22.02 -21.50
CA LYS A 293 5.73 -21.42 -20.77
C LYS A 293 5.25 -20.16 -20.05
N GLU A 294 5.71 -20.01 -18.83
CA GLU A 294 5.53 -18.79 -18.04
C GLU A 294 6.33 -17.61 -18.64
#